data_7e2890d9a225e9e8fcbcadac8292a423
#
_entry.id   7e2890d9a225e9e8fcbcadac8292a423
#
_cell.length_a   1.000
_cell.length_b   1.000
_cell.length_c   1.000
_cell.angle_alpha   90.00
_cell.angle_beta   90.00
_cell.angle_gamma   90.00
#
_symmetry.space_group_name_H-M   'P 1'
#
loop_
_entity.id
_entity.type
_entity.pdbx_description
1 polymer ?
#
loop_
_entity_poly.entity_id
_entity_poly.type
_entity_poly.pdbx_seq_one_letter_code
_entity_poly.pdbx_strand_id
1 'polypeptide(L)'
;MRRRRLLKGFASLPVVASTAVAANDIPTYAHGVASGDPDNNSVVIWTRVSGLRKSQPVSWQVALDDNFEQVVCSGVEVTNQYQDYTVKAVAKGLDSGRDYFYRFACDGVSSPVGKTRTLPTGQLEKLGLALASCSNHAFGYFNAYDAIAHDEAIDFVLHLGDYIYEYGATGWGAETALSLNRAHTPINEIVSLQDYRERHAQYKADSDSQRMHAAKPLLLVWDDHESTNNPWVGGAQNHQPADEGRWIDRRDIAIRAYYEWMPIREPNVGAERKNFWRR
;
A
#
# COMPACT_ATOMS: atom_id res chain seq x y z
N MET A 1 -34.46 -59.38 -53.63
CA MET A 1 -33.77 -58.81 -52.41
C MET A 1 -32.94 -57.54 -52.80
N ARG A 2 -33.45 -56.34 -52.51
CA ARG A 2 -32.75 -55.11 -52.82
C ARG A 2 -32.23 -54.47 -51.47
N ARG A 3 -30.90 -54.44 -51.28
CA ARG A 3 -30.28 -53.80 -50.12
C ARG A 3 -30.24 -52.28 -50.34
N ARG A 4 -30.95 -51.55 -49.48
CA ARG A 4 -30.86 -50.10 -49.39
C ARG A 4 -29.57 -49.73 -48.58
N ARG A 5 -28.67 -48.98 -49.20
CA ARG A 5 -27.54 -48.30 -48.49
C ARG A 5 -28.05 -47.01 -47.85
N LEU A 6 -27.92 -46.89 -46.53
CA LEU A 6 -28.10 -45.63 -45.80
C LEU A 6 -26.80 -44.85 -45.90
N LEU A 7 -26.86 -43.70 -46.53
CA LEU A 7 -25.81 -42.67 -46.44
C LEU A 7 -26.00 -41.90 -45.14
N LYS A 8 -25.05 -42.03 -44.20
CA LYS A 8 -24.97 -41.17 -43.02
C LYS A 8 -24.23 -39.89 -43.43
N GLY A 9 -24.97 -38.78 -43.54
CA GLY A 9 -24.39 -37.46 -43.69
C GLY A 9 -23.84 -37.00 -42.36
N PHE A 10 -22.53 -36.74 -42.29
CA PHE A 10 -21.90 -36.01 -41.17
C PHE A 10 -22.14 -34.52 -41.38
N ALA A 11 -22.99 -33.93 -40.56
CA ALA A 11 -23.12 -32.46 -40.44
C ALA A 11 -21.92 -31.96 -39.62
N SER A 12 -20.99 -31.26 -40.25
CA SER A 12 -19.93 -30.53 -39.60
C SER A 12 -20.53 -29.25 -38.99
N LEU A 13 -20.59 -29.17 -37.67
CA LEU A 13 -20.90 -27.95 -36.95
C LEU A 13 -19.70 -26.98 -37.06
N PRO A 14 -19.90 -25.73 -37.39
CA PRO A 14 -18.81 -24.76 -37.36
C PRO A 14 -18.37 -24.53 -35.90
N VAL A 15 -17.09 -24.78 -35.60
CA VAL A 15 -16.46 -24.37 -34.35
C VAL A 15 -16.33 -22.85 -34.42
N VAL A 16 -17.22 -22.14 -33.75
CA VAL A 16 -17.05 -20.71 -33.49
C VAL A 16 -15.91 -20.56 -32.48
N ALA A 17 -14.73 -20.26 -32.97
CA ALA A 17 -13.62 -19.84 -32.10
C ALA A 17 -14.01 -18.50 -31.46
N SER A 18 -14.45 -18.54 -30.20
CA SER A 18 -14.61 -17.35 -29.38
C SER A 18 -13.21 -16.81 -29.12
N THR A 19 -12.83 -15.77 -29.87
CA THR A 19 -11.66 -14.96 -29.49
C THR A 19 -12.02 -14.24 -28.20
N ALA A 20 -11.57 -14.76 -27.07
CA ALA A 20 -11.56 -14.02 -25.85
C ALA A 20 -10.73 -12.75 -26.11
N VAL A 21 -11.39 -11.61 -26.23
CA VAL A 21 -10.74 -10.31 -26.19
C VAL A 21 -10.08 -10.26 -24.82
N ALA A 22 -8.74 -10.27 -24.79
CA ALA A 22 -8.01 -10.05 -23.56
C ALA A 22 -8.53 -8.71 -22.99
N ALA A 23 -9.10 -8.75 -21.80
CA ALA A 23 -9.46 -7.53 -21.10
C ALA A 23 -8.16 -6.71 -21.02
N ASN A 24 -8.17 -5.53 -21.63
CA ASN A 24 -7.03 -4.61 -21.52
C ASN A 24 -6.81 -4.37 -20.04
N ASP A 25 -5.63 -4.72 -19.57
CA ASP A 25 -5.19 -4.48 -18.20
C ASP A 25 -5.01 -2.96 -18.03
N ILE A 26 -6.12 -2.24 -17.80
CA ILE A 26 -6.10 -0.79 -17.57
C ILE A 26 -5.56 -0.57 -16.17
N PRO A 27 -4.44 0.11 -16.01
CA PRO A 27 -3.89 0.44 -14.71
C PRO A 27 -4.89 1.25 -13.88
N THR A 28 -5.00 0.94 -12.59
CA THR A 28 -5.77 1.73 -11.63
C THR A 28 -4.96 1.94 -10.36
N TYR A 29 -5.35 2.95 -9.56
CA TYR A 29 -4.68 3.31 -8.31
C TYR A 29 -5.63 3.12 -7.13
N ALA A 30 -6.16 1.90 -6.99
CA ALA A 30 -7.19 1.55 -6.00
C ALA A 30 -6.77 1.80 -4.53
N HIS A 31 -5.48 1.98 -4.28
CA HIS A 31 -4.91 2.21 -2.94
C HIS A 31 -4.35 3.64 -2.80
N GLY A 32 -4.69 4.54 -3.73
CA GLY A 32 -4.26 5.92 -3.72
C GLY A 32 -2.75 6.13 -3.84
N VAL A 33 -2.28 7.23 -3.30
CA VAL A 33 -0.87 7.62 -3.22
C VAL A 33 -0.51 7.95 -1.77
N ALA A 34 0.77 7.85 -1.42
CA ALA A 34 1.26 8.19 -0.09
C ALA A 34 2.65 8.83 -0.18
N SER A 35 3.00 9.64 0.81
CA SER A 35 4.37 10.11 0.99
C SER A 35 4.83 9.94 2.43
N GLY A 36 6.14 9.81 2.63
CA GLY A 36 6.68 9.65 3.98
C GLY A 36 8.20 9.74 4.03
N ASP A 37 8.74 9.50 5.21
CA ASP A 37 10.18 9.65 5.48
C ASP A 37 10.75 10.95 4.90
N PRO A 38 10.13 12.10 5.15
CA PRO A 38 10.68 13.37 4.70
C PRO A 38 12.06 13.61 5.32
N ASP A 39 12.94 14.18 4.51
CA ASP A 39 14.20 14.78 4.93
C ASP A 39 14.15 16.26 4.53
N ASN A 40 15.20 17.02 4.83
CA ASN A 40 15.26 18.45 4.47
C ASN A 40 15.31 18.70 2.94
N ASN A 41 15.70 17.70 2.14
CA ASN A 41 15.85 17.85 0.70
C ASN A 41 15.28 16.68 -0.11
N SER A 42 14.52 15.79 0.52
CA SER A 42 13.97 14.60 -0.14
C SER A 42 12.78 14.03 0.62
N VAL A 43 11.94 13.28 -0.09
CA VAL A 43 10.78 12.58 0.47
C VAL A 43 10.56 11.27 -0.28
N VAL A 44 10.04 10.26 0.40
CA VAL A 44 9.55 9.04 -0.26
C VAL A 44 8.15 9.29 -0.78
N ILE A 45 7.91 8.92 -2.03
CA ILE A 45 6.56 8.87 -2.62
C ILE A 45 6.23 7.42 -2.98
N TRP A 46 4.97 7.05 -2.83
CA TRP A 46 4.51 5.68 -2.94
C TRP A 46 3.15 5.59 -3.65
N THR A 47 2.96 4.53 -4.39
CA THR A 47 1.66 4.07 -4.89
C THR A 47 1.67 2.55 -5.12
N ARG A 48 0.50 1.99 -5.45
CA ARG A 48 0.35 0.64 -6.00
C ARG A 48 -0.48 0.69 -7.27
N VAL A 49 0.03 0.09 -8.33
CA VAL A 49 -0.68 0.00 -9.61
C VAL A 49 -1.46 -1.31 -9.66
N SER A 50 -2.77 -1.24 -9.64
CA SER A 50 -3.68 -2.38 -9.74
C SER A 50 -4.01 -2.69 -11.21
N GLY A 51 -4.38 -3.95 -11.51
CA GLY A 51 -4.74 -4.39 -12.87
C GLY A 51 -3.55 -4.87 -13.70
N LEU A 52 -2.33 -4.77 -13.22
CA LEU A 52 -1.15 -5.24 -13.93
C LEU A 52 -0.96 -6.77 -13.80
N ARG A 53 -0.43 -7.39 -14.87
CA ARG A 53 -0.08 -8.83 -14.91
C ARG A 53 1.37 -9.08 -15.26
N LYS A 54 2.10 -8.04 -15.65
CA LYS A 54 3.52 -8.09 -16.04
C LYS A 54 4.27 -6.92 -15.46
N SER A 55 5.57 -6.99 -15.50
CA SER A 55 6.45 -5.88 -15.14
C SER A 55 6.15 -4.65 -16.00
N GLN A 56 6.01 -3.47 -15.37
CA GLN A 56 5.70 -2.22 -16.05
C GLN A 56 6.54 -1.05 -15.51
N PRO A 57 6.98 -0.16 -16.38
CA PRO A 57 7.53 1.13 -15.96
C PRO A 57 6.39 2.04 -15.47
N VAL A 58 6.64 2.72 -14.38
CA VAL A 58 5.74 3.72 -13.78
C VAL A 58 6.53 5.01 -13.64
N SER A 59 6.13 6.04 -14.36
CA SER A 59 6.72 7.36 -14.24
C SER A 59 6.17 8.09 -13.02
N TRP A 60 6.97 8.98 -12.44
CA TRP A 60 6.55 9.84 -11.37
C TRP A 60 7.08 11.26 -11.55
N GLN A 61 6.37 12.24 -11.02
CA GLN A 61 6.71 13.66 -11.04
C GLN A 61 6.45 14.28 -9.69
N VAL A 62 7.31 15.24 -9.32
CA VAL A 62 7.11 16.15 -8.19
C VAL A 62 7.16 17.59 -8.71
N ALA A 63 6.20 18.41 -8.32
CA ALA A 63 6.02 19.77 -8.81
C ALA A 63 5.72 20.75 -7.67
N LEU A 64 5.85 22.05 -7.95
CA LEU A 64 5.47 23.13 -7.05
C LEU A 64 3.97 23.44 -7.05
N ASP A 65 3.25 22.94 -8.04
CA ASP A 65 1.83 23.19 -8.28
C ASP A 65 1.11 21.87 -8.62
N ASP A 66 -0.17 21.82 -8.37
CA ASP A 66 -1.03 20.65 -8.59
C ASP A 66 -1.38 20.37 -10.06
N ASN A 67 -1.14 21.35 -10.94
CA ASN A 67 -1.27 21.21 -12.40
C ASN A 67 -0.01 20.66 -13.05
N PHE A 68 1.10 20.57 -12.30
CA PHE A 68 2.41 20.10 -12.79
C PHE A 68 3.02 20.95 -13.90
N GLU A 69 2.80 22.27 -13.86
CA GLU A 69 3.45 23.21 -14.76
C GLU A 69 4.91 23.46 -14.36
N GLN A 70 5.21 23.37 -13.06
CA GLN A 70 6.55 23.57 -12.48
C GLN A 70 7.10 22.28 -11.88
N VAL A 71 7.41 21.31 -12.72
CA VAL A 71 8.01 20.03 -12.29
C VAL A 71 9.45 20.28 -11.84
N VAL A 72 9.77 19.88 -10.60
CA VAL A 72 11.10 20.04 -9.98
C VAL A 72 11.95 18.79 -10.07
N CYS A 73 11.33 17.62 -10.00
CA CYS A 73 12.02 16.36 -10.26
C CYS A 73 11.06 15.29 -10.77
N SER A 74 11.61 14.29 -11.45
CA SER A 74 10.84 13.18 -12.02
C SER A 74 11.72 11.96 -12.17
N GLY A 75 11.10 10.80 -12.40
CA GLY A 75 11.82 9.57 -12.65
C GLY A 75 10.89 8.45 -13.12
N VAL A 76 11.45 7.27 -13.24
CA VAL A 76 10.72 6.05 -13.62
C VAL A 76 11.19 4.92 -12.73
N GLU A 77 10.25 4.21 -12.16
CA GLU A 77 10.46 2.96 -11.41
C GLU A 77 9.81 1.80 -12.16
N VAL A 78 10.38 0.61 -12.02
CA VAL A 78 9.79 -0.61 -12.60
C VAL A 78 9.12 -1.40 -11.49
N THR A 79 7.84 -1.69 -11.67
CA THR A 79 7.09 -2.53 -10.72
C THR A 79 6.71 -3.88 -11.33
N ASN A 80 6.49 -4.87 -10.46
CA ASN A 80 6.14 -6.23 -10.84
C ASN A 80 5.46 -7.00 -9.69
N GLN A 81 5.04 -8.24 -9.96
CA GLN A 81 4.37 -9.12 -8.99
C GLN A 81 5.21 -9.45 -7.74
N TYR A 82 6.54 -9.42 -7.82
CA TYR A 82 7.40 -9.77 -6.69
C TYR A 82 7.38 -8.72 -5.58
N GLN A 83 6.96 -7.50 -5.90
CA GLN A 83 6.73 -6.40 -4.96
C GLN A 83 5.25 -5.97 -4.94
N ASP A 84 4.34 -6.87 -5.29
CA ASP A 84 2.89 -6.64 -5.33
C ASP A 84 2.48 -5.40 -6.13
N TYR A 85 3.21 -5.09 -7.18
CA TYR A 85 3.00 -3.90 -8.02
C TYR A 85 3.03 -2.57 -7.24
N THR A 86 3.64 -2.54 -6.07
CA THR A 86 3.94 -1.28 -5.37
C THR A 86 5.07 -0.53 -6.09
N VAL A 87 5.04 0.78 -5.99
CA VAL A 87 6.04 1.69 -6.54
C VAL A 87 6.49 2.61 -5.43
N LYS A 88 7.79 2.73 -5.24
CA LYS A 88 8.38 3.60 -4.23
C LYS A 88 9.58 4.33 -4.83
N ALA A 89 9.54 5.65 -4.78
CA ALA A 89 10.62 6.49 -5.28
C ALA A 89 11.08 7.48 -4.19
N VAL A 90 12.36 7.79 -4.19
CA VAL A 90 12.90 8.86 -3.34
C VAL A 90 13.09 10.11 -4.20
N ALA A 91 12.16 11.04 -4.10
CA ALA A 91 12.28 12.36 -4.73
C ALA A 91 13.37 13.16 -4.00
N LYS A 92 14.40 13.61 -4.72
CA LYS A 92 15.57 14.31 -4.19
C LYS A 92 15.76 15.68 -4.84
N GLY A 93 16.57 16.53 -4.23
CA GLY A 93 16.89 17.86 -4.76
C GLY A 93 15.78 18.88 -4.47
N LEU A 94 14.97 18.63 -3.45
CA LEU A 94 13.90 19.49 -3.01
C LEU A 94 14.43 20.57 -2.04
N ASP A 95 13.76 21.71 -1.99
CA ASP A 95 14.04 22.77 -0.99
C ASP A 95 13.49 22.35 0.38
N SER A 96 14.11 22.81 1.44
CA SER A 96 13.73 22.48 2.82
C SER A 96 12.48 23.26 3.26
N GLY A 97 11.60 22.56 4.04
CA GLY A 97 10.42 23.17 4.64
C GLY A 97 9.35 23.61 3.63
N ARG A 98 9.34 23.02 2.45
CA ARG A 98 8.49 23.43 1.33
C ARG A 98 7.45 22.36 0.98
N ASP A 99 6.25 22.79 0.59
CA ASP A 99 5.18 21.95 0.06
C ASP A 99 5.43 21.63 -1.41
N TYR A 100 5.07 20.39 -1.80
CA TYR A 100 5.15 19.86 -3.15
C TYR A 100 3.92 19.01 -3.46
N PHE A 101 3.64 18.85 -4.75
CA PHE A 101 2.64 17.94 -5.28
C PHE A 101 3.34 16.80 -6.03
N TYR A 102 2.77 15.60 -5.99
CA TYR A 102 3.34 14.46 -6.69
C TYR A 102 2.26 13.58 -7.31
N ARG A 103 2.62 12.89 -8.39
CA ARG A 103 1.77 11.92 -9.07
C ARG A 103 2.58 10.83 -9.71
N PHE A 104 1.91 9.75 -10.06
CA PHE A 104 2.44 8.63 -10.83
C PHE A 104 1.65 8.47 -12.13
N ALA A 105 2.26 7.86 -13.16
CA ALA A 105 1.56 7.49 -14.37
C ALA A 105 2.08 6.15 -14.91
N CYS A 106 1.14 5.29 -15.34
CA CYS A 106 1.42 3.98 -15.93
C CYS A 106 0.51 3.83 -17.16
N ASP A 107 1.09 3.47 -18.32
CA ASP A 107 0.36 3.27 -19.58
C ASP A 107 -0.64 4.40 -19.91
N GLY A 108 -0.24 5.66 -19.66
CA GLY A 108 -1.07 6.84 -19.94
C GLY A 108 -2.15 7.16 -18.89
N VAL A 109 -2.31 6.32 -17.87
CA VAL A 109 -3.25 6.56 -16.76
C VAL A 109 -2.50 7.20 -15.59
N SER A 110 -2.98 8.34 -15.11
CA SER A 110 -2.40 9.04 -13.95
C SER A 110 -3.06 8.64 -12.65
N SER A 111 -2.27 8.63 -11.57
CA SER A 111 -2.77 8.50 -10.20
C SER A 111 -3.52 9.75 -9.74
N PRO A 112 -4.22 9.69 -8.60
CA PRO A 112 -4.53 10.89 -7.84
C PRO A 112 -3.27 11.72 -7.57
N VAL A 113 -3.45 13.03 -7.38
CA VAL A 113 -2.38 13.94 -6.95
C VAL A 113 -2.24 13.85 -5.44
N GLY A 114 -1.02 13.67 -4.95
CA GLY A 114 -0.69 13.77 -3.53
C GLY A 114 0.02 15.08 -3.23
N LYS A 115 -0.11 15.57 -1.99
CA LYS A 115 0.64 16.68 -1.43
C LYS A 115 1.66 16.13 -0.44
N THR A 116 2.84 16.72 -0.40
CA THR A 116 3.91 16.34 0.50
C THR A 116 4.70 17.56 0.94
N ARG A 117 5.57 17.40 1.96
CA ARG A 117 6.41 18.46 2.49
C ARG A 117 7.75 17.91 2.94
N THR A 118 8.82 18.66 2.69
CA THR A 118 10.15 18.38 3.24
C THR A 118 10.28 18.89 4.67
N LEU A 119 11.20 18.31 5.45
CA LEU A 119 11.51 18.81 6.77
C LEU A 119 12.15 20.20 6.69
N PRO A 120 11.72 21.14 7.52
CA PRO A 120 12.34 22.45 7.60
C PRO A 120 13.72 22.36 8.25
N THR A 121 14.57 23.33 7.92
CA THR A 121 15.90 23.53 8.55
C THR A 121 15.93 24.88 9.27
N GLY A 122 16.76 24.98 10.31
CA GLY A 122 16.90 26.21 11.10
C GLY A 122 15.84 26.33 12.19
N GLN A 123 15.66 27.56 12.68
CA GLN A 123 14.71 27.86 13.75
C GLN A 123 13.27 27.83 13.20
N LEU A 124 12.39 27.11 13.88
CA LEU A 124 10.97 26.99 13.53
C LEU A 124 10.13 27.89 14.44
N GLU A 125 9.19 28.61 13.86
CA GLU A 125 8.15 29.34 14.62
C GLU A 125 7.01 28.40 15.00
N LYS A 126 6.66 27.45 14.12
CA LYS A 126 5.57 26.48 14.30
C LYS A 126 5.86 25.19 13.54
N LEU A 127 5.43 24.08 14.12
CA LEU A 127 5.39 22.76 13.48
C LEU A 127 4.10 22.04 13.92
N GLY A 128 3.27 21.67 12.98
CA GLY A 128 2.04 20.91 13.20
C GLY A 128 2.28 19.41 13.07
N LEU A 129 2.02 18.65 14.14
CA LEU A 129 2.13 17.21 14.16
C LEU A 129 0.80 16.57 14.57
N ALA A 130 0.32 15.61 13.79
CA ALA A 130 -0.72 14.69 14.24
C ALA A 130 -0.07 13.39 14.72
N LEU A 131 -0.50 12.90 15.89
CA LEU A 131 -0.12 11.59 16.39
C LEU A 131 -1.25 10.60 16.13
N ALA A 132 -0.93 9.46 15.54
CA ALA A 132 -1.88 8.39 15.26
C ALA A 132 -1.27 7.04 15.63
N SER A 133 -2.09 6.10 16.07
CA SER A 133 -1.73 4.71 16.32
C SER A 133 -2.98 3.84 16.42
N CYS A 134 -2.82 2.51 16.45
CA CYS A 134 -3.85 1.55 16.84
C CYS A 134 -5.14 1.66 16.01
N SER A 135 -5.00 1.78 14.69
CA SER A 135 -6.10 1.98 13.75
C SER A 135 -6.67 0.64 13.26
N ASN A 136 -7.44 -0.04 14.10
CA ASN A 136 -8.03 -1.32 13.75
C ASN A 136 -9.28 -1.15 12.87
N HIS A 137 -9.20 -1.62 11.62
CA HIS A 137 -10.29 -1.56 10.62
C HIS A 137 -11.59 -2.22 11.11
N ALA A 138 -11.49 -3.28 11.91
CA ALA A 138 -12.64 -4.02 12.43
C ALA A 138 -13.45 -3.25 13.49
N PHE A 139 -12.86 -2.25 14.14
CA PHE A 139 -13.49 -1.49 15.21
C PHE A 139 -14.17 -0.19 14.76
N GLY A 140 -14.03 0.23 13.52
CA GLY A 140 -14.70 1.44 13.07
C GLY A 140 -14.12 2.05 11.80
N TYR A 141 -14.57 3.27 11.52
CA TYR A 141 -14.16 4.05 10.37
C TYR A 141 -12.96 4.92 10.73
N PHE A 142 -12.16 5.28 9.72
CA PHE A 142 -10.95 6.10 9.92
C PHE A 142 -11.23 7.61 9.88
N ASN A 143 -12.34 8.05 10.49
CA ASN A 143 -12.76 9.45 10.52
C ASN A 143 -11.68 10.40 11.06
N ALA A 144 -10.84 9.93 12.00
CA ALA A 144 -9.70 10.72 12.49
C ALA A 144 -8.68 10.99 11.38
N TYR A 145 -8.47 10.04 10.46
CA TYR A 145 -7.59 10.24 9.30
C TYR A 145 -8.16 11.28 8.34
N ASP A 146 -9.48 11.26 8.12
CA ASP A 146 -10.13 12.31 7.33
C ASP A 146 -9.98 13.70 7.96
N ALA A 147 -10.18 13.81 9.27
CA ALA A 147 -9.95 15.07 9.98
C ALA A 147 -8.51 15.55 9.86
N ILE A 148 -7.51 14.66 10.01
CA ILE A 148 -6.08 14.98 9.83
C ILE A 148 -5.80 15.46 8.39
N ALA A 149 -6.43 14.84 7.39
CA ALA A 149 -6.24 15.22 5.99
C ALA A 149 -6.64 16.68 5.72
N HIS A 150 -7.71 17.14 6.36
CA HIS A 150 -8.29 18.47 6.15
C HIS A 150 -7.78 19.55 7.11
N ASP A 151 -7.05 19.18 8.15
CA ASP A 151 -6.48 20.16 9.08
C ASP A 151 -5.20 20.81 8.51
N GLU A 152 -5.31 22.07 8.11
CA GLU A 152 -4.18 22.84 7.56
C GLU A 152 -3.10 23.17 8.60
N ALA A 153 -3.39 23.03 9.90
CA ALA A 153 -2.42 23.23 10.95
C ALA A 153 -1.44 22.05 11.10
N ILE A 154 -1.72 20.90 10.47
CA ILE A 154 -0.91 19.70 10.51
C ILE A 154 0.04 19.67 9.31
N ASP A 155 1.34 19.66 9.58
CA ASP A 155 2.40 19.51 8.56
C ASP A 155 2.76 18.04 8.29
N PHE A 156 2.81 17.21 9.35
CA PHE A 156 3.24 15.81 9.30
C PHE A 156 2.37 14.91 10.18
N VAL A 157 2.26 13.64 9.80
CA VAL A 157 1.63 12.61 10.64
C VAL A 157 2.72 11.71 11.20
N LEU A 158 2.76 11.57 12.52
CA LEU A 158 3.60 10.60 13.22
C LEU A 158 2.72 9.40 13.61
N HIS A 159 2.89 8.28 12.90
CA HIS A 159 2.14 7.06 13.16
C HIS A 159 3.01 6.07 13.96
N LEU A 160 2.57 5.75 15.17
CA LEU A 160 3.34 5.03 16.18
C LEU A 160 3.15 3.51 16.12
N GLY A 161 2.60 2.99 15.03
CA GLY A 161 2.38 1.56 14.83
C GLY A 161 0.95 1.12 15.01
N ASP A 162 0.71 -0.18 14.93
CA ASP A 162 -0.61 -0.77 14.79
C ASP A 162 -1.40 -0.18 13.62
N TYR A 163 -0.70 0.01 12.51
CA TYR A 163 -1.33 0.48 11.28
C TYR A 163 -2.26 -0.57 10.68
N ILE A 164 -1.89 -1.86 10.81
CA ILE A 164 -2.73 -3.02 10.48
C ILE A 164 -2.84 -3.94 11.69
N TYR A 165 -3.79 -4.90 11.65
CA TYR A 165 -3.96 -5.93 12.67
C TYR A 165 -4.01 -7.30 12.02
N GLU A 166 -3.40 -8.30 12.63
CA GLU A 166 -3.23 -9.64 12.06
C GLU A 166 -4.47 -10.52 12.16
N TYR A 167 -5.42 -10.19 13.04
CA TYR A 167 -6.57 -11.05 13.34
C TYR A 167 -7.44 -11.37 12.12
N GLY A 168 -8.00 -12.58 12.10
CA GLY A 168 -9.01 -12.97 11.15
C GLY A 168 -10.40 -12.40 11.47
N ALA A 169 -11.35 -12.64 10.59
CA ALA A 169 -12.73 -12.14 10.72
C ALA A 169 -13.50 -12.69 11.93
N THR A 170 -13.01 -13.76 12.57
CA THR A 170 -13.58 -14.33 13.80
C THR A 170 -12.74 -14.02 15.04
N GLY A 171 -11.66 -13.25 14.89
CA GLY A 171 -10.75 -12.87 15.97
C GLY A 171 -11.25 -11.65 16.76
N TRP A 172 -10.29 -10.95 17.36
CA TRP A 172 -10.58 -9.76 18.16
C TRP A 172 -11.23 -8.67 17.31
N GLY A 173 -12.39 -8.16 17.77
CA GLY A 173 -13.19 -7.17 17.04
C GLY A 173 -14.25 -7.76 16.11
N ALA A 174 -14.41 -9.09 16.01
CA ALA A 174 -15.32 -9.74 15.06
C ALA A 174 -16.79 -9.28 15.18
N GLU A 175 -17.33 -9.11 16.39
CA GLU A 175 -18.72 -8.66 16.61
C GLU A 175 -18.93 -7.25 16.08
N THR A 176 -18.00 -6.34 16.37
CA THR A 176 -18.05 -4.96 15.88
C THR A 176 -17.90 -4.93 14.36
N ALA A 177 -16.97 -5.71 13.83
CA ALA A 177 -16.73 -5.84 12.39
C ALA A 177 -17.99 -6.28 11.63
N LEU A 178 -18.71 -7.27 12.14
CA LEU A 178 -19.97 -7.74 11.57
C LEU A 178 -21.03 -6.65 11.59
N SER A 179 -21.20 -5.95 12.72
CA SER A 179 -22.20 -4.89 12.86
C SER A 179 -21.95 -3.70 11.93
N LEU A 180 -20.70 -3.41 11.62
CA LEU A 180 -20.26 -2.32 10.76
C LEU A 180 -20.04 -2.73 9.30
N ASN A 181 -20.15 -4.03 8.97
CA ASN A 181 -19.76 -4.60 7.69
C ASN A 181 -18.28 -4.27 7.33
N ARG A 182 -17.39 -4.39 8.32
CA ARG A 182 -15.94 -4.08 8.22
C ARG A 182 -15.07 -5.27 8.62
N ALA A 183 -15.45 -6.47 8.21
CA ALA A 183 -14.64 -7.66 8.45
C ALA A 183 -13.25 -7.53 7.82
N HIS A 184 -12.26 -8.15 8.47
CA HIS A 184 -10.91 -8.21 7.93
C HIS A 184 -10.84 -9.05 6.64
N THR A 185 -9.99 -8.63 5.71
CA THR A 185 -9.60 -9.37 4.50
C THR A 185 -8.08 -9.58 4.53
N PRO A 186 -7.58 -10.83 4.35
CA PRO A 186 -8.35 -12.07 4.22
C PRO A 186 -9.13 -12.40 5.51
N ILE A 187 -10.06 -13.33 5.41
CA ILE A 187 -10.93 -13.72 6.54
C ILE A 187 -10.20 -14.51 7.63
N ASN A 188 -9.07 -15.12 7.29
CA ASN A 188 -8.18 -15.82 8.23
C ASN A 188 -7.20 -14.84 8.87
N GLU A 189 -6.58 -15.29 9.95
CA GLU A 189 -5.40 -14.64 10.49
C GLU A 189 -4.30 -14.59 9.44
N ILE A 190 -3.56 -13.47 9.37
CA ILE A 190 -2.55 -13.30 8.35
C ILE A 190 -1.22 -13.93 8.77
N VAL A 191 -0.71 -14.85 7.93
CA VAL A 191 0.54 -15.58 8.17
C VAL A 191 1.45 -15.54 6.95
N SER A 192 0.87 -15.66 5.73
CA SER A 192 1.63 -15.64 4.50
C SER A 192 1.92 -14.23 4.00
N LEU A 193 2.91 -14.08 3.12
CA LEU A 193 3.19 -12.78 2.46
C LEU A 193 1.96 -12.22 1.73
N GLN A 194 1.18 -13.09 1.09
CA GLN A 194 -0.02 -12.68 0.38
C GLN A 194 -1.08 -12.15 1.36
N ASP A 195 -1.26 -12.80 2.53
CA ASP A 195 -2.21 -12.34 3.54
C ASP A 195 -1.85 -10.95 4.08
N TYR A 196 -0.57 -10.71 4.39
CA TYR A 196 -0.09 -9.39 4.82
C TYR A 196 -0.31 -8.32 3.76
N ARG A 197 -0.06 -8.65 2.47
CA ARG A 197 -0.31 -7.73 1.35
C ARG A 197 -1.80 -7.40 1.20
N GLU A 198 -2.67 -8.39 1.31
CA GLU A 198 -4.13 -8.21 1.25
C GLU A 198 -4.63 -7.35 2.42
N ARG A 199 -4.08 -7.54 3.62
CA ARG A 199 -4.41 -6.73 4.79
C ARG A 199 -3.96 -5.28 4.62
N HIS A 200 -2.75 -5.04 4.17
CA HIS A 200 -2.31 -3.68 3.83
C HIS A 200 -3.17 -3.05 2.73
N ALA A 201 -3.55 -3.83 1.72
CA ALA A 201 -4.43 -3.38 0.64
C ALA A 201 -5.79 -2.95 1.19
N GLN A 202 -6.40 -3.72 2.09
CA GLN A 202 -7.67 -3.38 2.72
C GLN A 202 -7.60 -2.02 3.44
N TYR A 203 -6.59 -1.81 4.27
CA TYR A 203 -6.42 -0.57 5.04
C TYR A 203 -6.16 0.65 4.15
N LYS A 204 -5.38 0.47 3.06
CA LYS A 204 -5.13 1.53 2.09
C LYS A 204 -6.25 1.75 1.08
N ALA A 205 -7.20 0.82 0.96
CA ALA A 205 -8.39 1.01 0.15
C ALA A 205 -9.48 1.86 0.84
N ASP A 206 -9.39 2.05 2.17
CA ASP A 206 -10.29 2.91 2.91
C ASP A 206 -10.12 4.38 2.48
N SER A 207 -11.24 5.05 2.17
CA SER A 207 -11.22 6.40 1.61
C SER A 207 -10.63 7.46 2.54
N ASP A 208 -10.85 7.32 3.85
CA ASP A 208 -10.33 8.26 4.86
C ASP A 208 -8.81 8.08 4.99
N SER A 209 -8.36 6.81 4.97
CA SER A 209 -6.94 6.47 4.92
C SER A 209 -6.26 7.05 3.68
N GLN A 210 -6.87 6.91 2.51
CA GLN A 210 -6.33 7.47 1.26
C GLN A 210 -6.21 8.99 1.31
N ARG A 211 -7.21 9.70 1.85
CA ARG A 211 -7.16 11.17 1.98
C ARG A 211 -6.01 11.62 2.85
N MET A 212 -5.81 10.98 4.01
CA MET A 212 -4.69 11.31 4.89
C MET A 212 -3.33 11.08 4.20
N HIS A 213 -3.18 9.91 3.58
CA HIS A 213 -1.94 9.55 2.89
C HIS A 213 -1.63 10.47 1.69
N ALA A 214 -2.66 10.90 0.96
CA ALA A 214 -2.49 11.83 -0.15
C ALA A 214 -2.19 13.27 0.31
N ALA A 215 -2.69 13.67 1.48
CA ALA A 215 -2.59 15.05 1.97
C ALA A 215 -1.36 15.34 2.83
N LYS A 216 -0.84 14.34 3.57
CA LYS A 216 0.19 14.54 4.59
C LYS A 216 1.32 13.51 4.47
N PRO A 217 2.59 13.95 4.52
CA PRO A 217 3.71 13.03 4.64
C PRO A 217 3.76 12.39 6.03
N LEU A 218 4.08 11.09 6.06
CA LEU A 218 4.08 10.28 7.25
C LEU A 218 5.50 9.98 7.74
N LEU A 219 5.65 10.04 9.06
CA LEU A 219 6.77 9.46 9.81
C LEU A 219 6.21 8.22 10.51
N LEU A 220 6.72 7.04 10.15
CA LEU A 220 6.13 5.77 10.51
C LEU A 220 7.10 4.91 11.33
N VAL A 221 6.57 4.26 12.35
CA VAL A 221 7.20 3.15 13.05
C VAL A 221 6.16 2.02 13.15
N TRP A 222 6.59 0.78 13.20
CA TRP A 222 5.69 -0.32 13.54
C TRP A 222 5.61 -0.52 15.06
N ASP A 223 4.52 -1.13 15.53
CA ASP A 223 4.40 -1.74 16.84
C ASP A 223 4.31 -3.27 16.67
N ASP A 224 3.49 -3.95 17.40
CA ASP A 224 3.46 -5.41 17.35
C ASP A 224 2.53 -5.96 16.25
N HIS A 225 1.36 -5.39 16.05
CA HIS A 225 0.35 -5.90 15.14
C HIS A 225 0.71 -5.82 13.65
N GLU A 226 1.72 -5.06 13.26
CA GLU A 226 2.27 -5.15 11.91
C GLU A 226 2.88 -6.51 11.62
N SER A 227 3.22 -7.27 12.66
CA SER A 227 3.61 -8.67 12.56
C SER A 227 2.57 -9.59 13.21
N THR A 228 2.43 -9.55 14.54
CA THR A 228 1.41 -10.26 15.31
C THR A 228 1.48 -9.86 16.78
N ASN A 229 0.42 -10.02 17.53
CA ASN A 229 0.28 -9.59 18.91
C ASN A 229 1.44 -10.05 19.81
N ASN A 230 2.04 -9.10 20.54
CA ASN A 230 3.10 -9.28 21.54
C ASN A 230 4.27 -10.16 21.06
N PRO A 231 5.06 -9.78 20.03
CA PRO A 231 6.19 -10.54 19.56
C PRO A 231 7.43 -10.37 20.46
N TRP A 232 8.25 -11.41 20.50
CA TRP A 232 9.59 -11.38 21.06
C TRP A 232 10.59 -12.07 20.10
N VAL A 233 11.86 -12.11 20.45
CA VAL A 233 12.91 -12.62 19.55
C VAL A 233 12.61 -14.02 19.00
N GLY A 234 12.04 -14.91 19.80
CA GLY A 234 11.82 -16.32 19.44
C GLY A 234 10.37 -16.70 19.12
N GLY A 235 9.41 -15.76 19.14
CA GLY A 235 7.99 -16.07 18.94
C GLY A 235 7.09 -14.85 19.12
N ALA A 236 5.80 -15.11 19.25
CA ALA A 236 4.80 -14.11 19.59
C ALA A 236 3.63 -14.76 20.35
N GLN A 237 2.85 -13.94 21.06
CA GLN A 237 1.66 -14.45 21.76
C GLN A 237 0.64 -15.04 20.77
N ASN A 238 0.44 -14.38 19.64
CA ASN A 238 -0.47 -14.82 18.61
C ASN A 238 0.29 -15.47 17.44
N HIS A 239 1.10 -16.52 17.77
CA HIS A 239 1.81 -17.33 16.78
C HIS A 239 1.91 -18.78 17.25
N GLN A 240 1.38 -19.71 16.45
CA GLN A 240 1.31 -21.14 16.71
C GLN A 240 2.24 -21.91 15.75
N PRO A 241 3.51 -22.18 16.12
CA PRO A 241 4.50 -22.76 15.20
C PRO A 241 4.11 -24.11 14.58
N ALA A 242 3.22 -24.87 15.22
CA ALA A 242 2.74 -26.15 14.70
C ALA A 242 1.88 -25.99 13.44
N ASP A 243 1.12 -24.89 13.34
CA ASP A 243 0.16 -24.64 12.26
C ASP A 243 0.68 -23.56 11.29
N GLU A 244 1.46 -22.60 11.79
CA GLU A 244 1.87 -21.39 11.09
C GLU A 244 3.35 -21.38 10.66
N GLY A 245 4.09 -22.44 11.02
CA GLY A 245 5.50 -22.57 10.69
C GLY A 245 6.42 -21.78 11.63
N ARG A 246 7.66 -21.52 11.21
CA ARG A 246 8.64 -20.87 12.08
C ARG A 246 8.32 -19.38 12.25
N TRP A 247 8.41 -18.90 13.48
CA TRP A 247 8.23 -17.48 13.80
C TRP A 247 9.07 -16.53 12.92
N ILE A 248 10.35 -16.88 12.73
CA ILE A 248 11.26 -16.03 11.95
C ILE A 248 10.79 -15.82 10.50
N ASP A 249 10.16 -16.84 9.89
CA ASP A 249 9.65 -16.75 8.53
C ASP A 249 8.44 -15.80 8.47
N ARG A 250 7.50 -15.90 9.43
CA ARG A 250 6.35 -15.00 9.55
C ARG A 250 6.79 -13.56 9.79
N ARG A 251 7.72 -13.35 10.73
CA ARG A 251 8.30 -12.04 11.02
C ARG A 251 8.91 -11.39 9.76
N ASP A 252 9.74 -12.14 9.05
CA ASP A 252 10.45 -11.61 7.87
C ASP A 252 9.48 -11.30 6.72
N ILE A 253 8.41 -12.08 6.58
CA ILE A 253 7.29 -11.84 5.65
C ILE A 253 6.56 -10.55 6.03
N ALA A 254 6.21 -10.36 7.30
CA ALA A 254 5.53 -9.16 7.79
C ALA A 254 6.36 -7.91 7.55
N ILE A 255 7.66 -7.94 7.89
CA ILE A 255 8.61 -6.86 7.63
C ILE A 255 8.68 -6.54 6.12
N ARG A 256 8.72 -7.58 5.28
CA ARG A 256 8.73 -7.40 3.83
C ARG A 256 7.47 -6.68 3.34
N ALA A 257 6.29 -7.14 3.73
CA ALA A 257 5.03 -6.52 3.35
C ALA A 257 4.94 -5.07 3.82
N TYR A 258 5.37 -4.78 5.04
CA TYR A 258 5.42 -3.42 5.57
C TYR A 258 6.30 -2.50 4.70
N TYR A 259 7.50 -2.95 4.34
CA TYR A 259 8.38 -2.17 3.46
C TYR A 259 7.84 -2.02 2.03
N GLU A 260 7.10 -2.99 1.52
CA GLU A 260 6.44 -2.87 0.21
C GLU A 260 5.30 -1.84 0.25
N TRP A 261 4.51 -1.81 1.33
CA TRP A 261 3.25 -1.07 1.40
C TRP A 261 3.32 0.30 2.10
N MET A 262 4.40 0.58 2.82
CA MET A 262 4.54 1.84 3.54
C MET A 262 5.53 2.79 2.84
N PRO A 263 5.25 4.12 2.85
CA PRO A 263 6.10 5.13 2.21
C PRO A 263 7.36 5.42 3.04
N ILE A 264 8.17 4.40 3.24
CA ILE A 264 9.39 4.45 4.05
C ILE A 264 10.61 4.14 3.21
N ARG A 265 11.77 4.68 3.58
CA ARG A 265 13.03 4.44 2.88
C ARG A 265 13.46 2.99 3.04
N GLU A 266 13.92 2.38 1.94
CA GLU A 266 14.64 1.13 2.02
C GLU A 266 15.98 1.36 2.74
N PRO A 267 16.44 0.42 3.57
CA PRO A 267 17.76 0.50 4.16
C PRO A 267 18.84 0.39 3.08
N ASN A 268 20.06 0.81 3.41
CA ASN A 268 21.20 0.61 2.53
C ASN A 268 21.37 -0.89 2.21
N VAL A 269 21.91 -1.18 1.02
CA VAL A 269 22.17 -2.55 0.56
C VAL A 269 22.98 -3.31 1.62
N GLY A 270 22.50 -4.49 2.01
CA GLY A 270 23.10 -5.32 3.05
C GLY A 270 22.74 -4.96 4.50
N ALA A 271 22.01 -3.87 4.72
CA ALA A 271 21.48 -3.55 6.06
C ALA A 271 20.17 -4.27 6.33
N GLU A 272 19.96 -4.70 7.56
CA GLU A 272 18.68 -5.26 7.98
C GLU A 272 17.57 -4.20 7.93
N ARG A 273 16.37 -4.60 7.53
CA ARG A 273 15.17 -3.77 7.62
C ARG A 273 14.77 -3.61 9.09
N LYS A 274 15.16 -2.48 9.68
CA LYS A 274 14.84 -2.11 11.07
C LYS A 274 14.06 -0.81 11.06
N ASN A 275 12.93 -0.78 11.77
CA ASN A 275 12.04 0.37 11.76
C ASN A 275 11.97 1.12 13.10
N PHE A 276 12.80 0.78 14.05
CA PHE A 276 12.85 1.44 15.37
C PHE A 276 13.96 2.50 15.49
N TRP A 277 14.80 2.66 14.46
CA TRP A 277 15.78 3.73 14.36
C TRP A 277 15.74 4.36 12.98
N ARG A 278 15.46 5.63 12.95
CA ARG A 278 15.50 6.44 11.75
C ARG A 278 16.27 7.71 12.03
N ARG A 279 17.17 8.03 11.11
CA ARG A 279 17.91 9.28 11.11
C ARG A 279 17.52 10.08 9.88
#